data_db496b328ca766b5c036c87738ce8622
#
_entry.id   db496b328ca766b5c036c87738ce8622
#
_cell.length_a   1.000
_cell.length_b   1.000
_cell.length_c   1.000
_cell.angle_alpha   90.00
_cell.angle_beta   90.00
_cell.angle_gamma   90.00
#
_symmetry.space_group_name_H-M   'P 1'
#
loop_
_entity.id
_entity.type
_entity.pdbx_description
1 polymer ?
#
loop_
_entity_poly.entity_id
_entity_poly.type
_entity_poly.pdbx_seq_one_letter_code
_entity_poly.pdbx_strand_id
1 'polypeptide(L)'
;MGKIRKIIGAFLHAPERFDELAGRIAKTDSSLGKRVDELNIDWFMEQLLGNRELLGKLNRQLSITPTVWGDPDRLEIDETADVFTCFFNTNSGRIRIGQYTFAGSDVSLLAGSHDPNLTGYLRRDAELSEGCDITIGNGVWLASGCIVLGPCEIGDNAVIAAGAVVAPGTVVPAGAVYAGIPAKEISRLELTGSDGAEAPAVMDALERNGGILFTGGWTSKSTGILSHPGRFLKGEGAALTRLNRATVEYRMKDAEKAELLITGPGGEQRLVLTGAEGKTETPLPVLTDEVTEIRFRLLTPEAKVLLSVY
;
A
#
# COMPACT_ATOMS: atom_id res chain seq x y z
N MET A 1 -27.71 -8.28 -16.97
CA MET A 1 -27.89 -7.78 -15.58
C MET A 1 -27.01 -8.47 -14.53
N GLY A 2 -26.88 -9.81 -14.48
CA GLY A 2 -26.13 -10.50 -13.43
C GLY A 2 -24.62 -10.24 -13.37
N LYS A 3 -23.93 -10.01 -14.50
CA LYS A 3 -22.48 -9.76 -14.52
C LYS A 3 -22.10 -8.38 -14.02
N ILE A 4 -22.86 -7.35 -14.36
CA ILE A 4 -22.61 -5.96 -13.94
C ILE A 4 -22.87 -5.78 -12.44
N ARG A 5 -23.94 -6.41 -11.90
CA ARG A 5 -24.18 -6.46 -10.45
C ARG A 5 -23.05 -7.16 -9.67
N LYS A 6 -22.46 -8.23 -10.24
CA LYS A 6 -21.29 -8.89 -9.64
C LYS A 6 -20.04 -8.02 -9.64
N ILE A 7 -19.81 -7.26 -10.72
CA ILE A 7 -18.66 -6.36 -10.82
C ILE A 7 -18.83 -5.19 -9.83
N ILE A 8 -20.00 -4.54 -9.79
CA ILE A 8 -20.26 -3.45 -8.84
C ILE A 8 -20.28 -3.97 -7.39
N GLY A 9 -20.77 -5.18 -7.13
CA GLY A 9 -20.77 -5.81 -5.82
C GLY A 9 -19.37 -6.18 -5.31
N ALA A 10 -18.50 -6.67 -6.19
CA ALA A 10 -17.09 -6.88 -5.89
C ALA A 10 -16.36 -5.56 -5.61
N PHE A 11 -16.76 -4.49 -6.29
CA PHE A 11 -16.20 -3.16 -6.16
C PHE A 11 -16.54 -2.45 -4.83
N LEU A 12 -17.70 -2.74 -4.24
CA LEU A 12 -18.22 -2.04 -3.05
C LEU A 12 -18.12 -2.87 -1.76
N HIS A 13 -17.44 -4.02 -1.79
CA HIS A 13 -17.34 -4.93 -0.64
C HIS A 13 -18.68 -5.24 0.05
N ALA A 14 -19.73 -5.44 -0.68
CA ALA A 14 -20.86 -6.27 -0.30
C ALA A 14 -22.19 -5.84 -0.97
N PRO A 15 -22.85 -6.74 -1.68
CA PRO A 15 -24.28 -6.61 -2.02
C PRO A 15 -25.12 -6.31 -0.76
N GLU A 16 -24.79 -6.95 0.37
CA GLU A 16 -25.42 -6.79 1.67
C GLU A 16 -25.39 -5.36 2.24
N ARG A 17 -24.26 -4.63 2.07
CA ARG A 17 -24.17 -3.21 2.51
C ARG A 17 -25.00 -2.27 1.65
N PHE A 18 -25.14 -2.58 0.36
CA PHE A 18 -25.97 -1.76 -0.53
C PHE A 18 -27.45 -2.00 -0.25
N ASP A 19 -27.85 -3.27 -0.03
CA ASP A 19 -29.21 -3.63 0.33
C ASP A 19 -29.57 -3.13 1.74
N GLU A 20 -28.62 -3.16 2.69
CA GLU A 20 -28.78 -2.57 4.01
C GLU A 20 -28.91 -1.03 3.95
N LEU A 21 -28.08 -0.37 3.14
CA LEU A 21 -28.13 1.09 2.93
C LEU A 21 -29.43 1.48 2.22
N ALA A 22 -29.80 0.78 1.17
CA ALA A 22 -31.08 0.96 0.45
C ALA A 22 -32.26 0.73 1.37
N GLY A 23 -32.23 -0.30 2.22
CA GLY A 23 -33.25 -0.57 3.22
C GLY A 23 -33.34 0.51 4.33
N ARG A 24 -32.22 1.12 4.72
CA ARG A 24 -32.19 2.25 5.66
C ARG A 24 -32.73 3.53 5.03
N ILE A 25 -32.39 3.81 3.79
CA ILE A 25 -32.89 4.95 3.02
C ILE A 25 -34.40 4.80 2.81
N ALA A 26 -34.89 3.63 2.40
CA ALA A 26 -36.31 3.36 2.19
C ALA A 26 -37.14 3.45 3.48
N LYS A 27 -36.54 3.16 4.64
CA LYS A 27 -37.20 3.34 5.97
C LYS A 27 -37.24 4.81 6.42
N THR A 28 -36.31 5.64 5.93
CA THR A 28 -36.24 7.05 6.35
C THR A 28 -37.12 7.96 5.48
N ASP A 29 -37.27 7.61 4.20
CA ASP A 29 -38.14 8.36 3.27
C ASP A 29 -38.62 7.44 2.14
N SER A 30 -39.94 7.17 2.10
CA SER A 30 -40.53 6.28 1.08
C SER A 30 -40.43 6.85 -0.35
N SER A 31 -40.20 8.16 -0.51
CA SER A 31 -39.99 8.79 -1.81
C SER A 31 -38.56 8.57 -2.31
N LEU A 32 -37.59 8.52 -1.40
CA LEU A 32 -36.18 8.19 -1.71
C LEU A 32 -36.01 6.71 -2.06
N GLY A 33 -36.75 5.80 -1.42
CA GLY A 33 -36.76 4.39 -1.76
C GLY A 33 -37.18 4.14 -3.20
N LYS A 34 -38.26 4.78 -3.66
CA LYS A 34 -38.68 4.71 -5.07
C LYS A 34 -37.65 5.28 -6.03
N ARG A 35 -36.97 6.37 -5.67
CA ARG A 35 -35.91 6.97 -6.50
C ARG A 35 -34.63 6.13 -6.56
N VAL A 36 -34.36 5.34 -5.54
CA VAL A 36 -33.24 4.37 -5.55
C VAL A 36 -33.55 3.18 -6.44
N ASP A 37 -34.79 2.71 -6.44
CA ASP A 37 -35.25 1.63 -7.34
C ASP A 37 -35.30 2.10 -8.81
N GLU A 38 -35.54 3.40 -9.04
CA GLU A 38 -35.52 4.06 -10.35
C GLU A 38 -34.12 4.49 -10.79
N LEU A 39 -33.08 4.32 -9.97
CA LEU A 39 -31.70 4.58 -10.37
C LEU A 39 -31.34 3.62 -11.51
N ASN A 40 -31.46 4.14 -12.74
CA ASN A 40 -31.12 3.42 -13.94
C ASN A 40 -29.61 3.18 -13.96
N ILE A 41 -29.21 1.97 -13.57
CA ILE A 41 -27.82 1.52 -13.53
C ILE A 41 -27.15 1.73 -14.89
N ASP A 42 -27.91 1.56 -15.98
CA ASP A 42 -27.39 1.74 -17.33
C ASP A 42 -27.10 3.23 -17.60
N TRP A 43 -27.96 4.15 -17.20
CA TRP A 43 -27.70 5.59 -17.23
C TRP A 43 -26.49 5.99 -16.38
N PHE A 44 -26.39 5.45 -15.14
CA PHE A 44 -25.24 5.71 -14.27
C PHE A 44 -23.94 5.20 -14.89
N MET A 45 -23.96 4.01 -15.50
CA MET A 45 -22.81 3.44 -16.19
C MET A 45 -22.43 4.26 -17.44
N GLU A 46 -23.41 4.76 -18.20
CA GLU A 46 -23.14 5.66 -19.34
C GLU A 46 -22.49 6.97 -18.88
N GLN A 47 -23.00 7.59 -17.81
CA GLN A 47 -22.39 8.79 -17.24
C GLN A 47 -20.98 8.53 -16.73
N LEU A 48 -20.75 7.38 -16.05
CA LEU A 48 -19.45 6.96 -15.58
C LEU A 48 -18.47 6.75 -16.74
N LEU A 49 -18.89 6.02 -17.77
CA LEU A 49 -18.08 5.71 -18.95
C LEU A 49 -17.83 6.93 -19.85
N GLY A 50 -18.75 7.88 -19.88
CA GLY A 50 -18.61 9.16 -20.58
C GLY A 50 -17.67 10.15 -19.88
N ASN A 51 -17.43 9.97 -18.58
CA ASN A 51 -16.60 10.88 -17.79
C ASN A 51 -15.16 10.37 -17.67
N ARG A 52 -14.28 10.79 -18.62
CA ARG A 52 -12.87 10.40 -18.66
C ARG A 52 -12.10 10.75 -17.40
N GLU A 53 -12.43 11.84 -16.73
CA GLU A 53 -11.76 12.25 -15.48
C GLU A 53 -12.13 11.31 -14.34
N LEU A 54 -13.43 11.00 -14.20
CA LEU A 54 -13.92 10.07 -13.19
C LEU A 54 -13.40 8.65 -13.42
N LEU A 55 -13.40 8.18 -14.67
CA LEU A 55 -12.78 6.90 -15.05
C LEU A 55 -11.29 6.88 -14.72
N GLY A 56 -10.57 7.97 -14.99
CA GLY A 56 -9.16 8.09 -14.64
C GLY A 56 -8.93 8.06 -13.12
N LYS A 57 -9.81 8.67 -12.32
CA LYS A 57 -9.76 8.60 -10.84
C LYS A 57 -10.06 7.19 -10.35
N LEU A 58 -11.10 6.55 -10.88
CA LEU A 58 -11.46 5.18 -10.54
C LEU A 58 -10.36 4.19 -10.92
N ASN A 59 -9.82 4.31 -12.12
CA ASN A 59 -8.75 3.42 -12.58
C ASN A 59 -7.50 3.55 -11.71
N ARG A 60 -7.12 4.78 -11.31
CA ARG A 60 -6.05 4.99 -10.33
C ARG A 60 -6.37 4.35 -8.99
N GLN A 61 -7.59 4.56 -8.48
CA GLN A 61 -8.02 3.97 -7.21
C GLN A 61 -7.98 2.44 -7.24
N LEU A 62 -8.38 1.84 -8.35
CA LEU A 62 -8.37 0.39 -8.56
C LEU A 62 -6.96 -0.17 -8.71
N SER A 63 -6.08 0.57 -9.36
CA SER A 63 -4.69 0.17 -9.57
C SER A 63 -3.87 0.12 -8.26
N ILE A 64 -4.37 0.75 -7.19
CA ILE A 64 -3.71 0.77 -5.88
C ILE A 64 -4.38 -0.15 -4.85
N THR A 65 -5.37 -0.94 -5.26
CA THR A 65 -6.03 -1.92 -4.37
C THR A 65 -5.51 -3.30 -4.69
N PRO A 66 -4.90 -4.02 -3.74
CA PRO A 66 -4.41 -5.37 -3.98
C PRO A 66 -5.58 -6.28 -4.34
N THR A 67 -5.37 -7.14 -5.34
CA THR A 67 -6.38 -8.14 -5.72
C THR A 67 -6.07 -9.44 -5.01
N VAL A 68 -6.99 -9.90 -4.17
CA VAL A 68 -6.86 -11.17 -3.45
C VAL A 68 -7.83 -12.19 -4.05
N TRP A 69 -7.28 -13.32 -4.52
CA TRP A 69 -8.02 -14.50 -4.95
C TRP A 69 -7.81 -15.61 -3.92
N GLY A 70 -8.86 -16.08 -3.31
CA GLY A 70 -8.84 -17.08 -2.25
C GLY A 70 -9.28 -16.48 -0.90
N ASP A 71 -8.74 -17.02 0.18
CA ASP A 71 -9.07 -16.64 1.54
C ASP A 71 -8.21 -15.43 1.99
N PRO A 72 -8.80 -14.25 2.21
CA PRO A 72 -8.07 -13.08 2.66
C PRO A 72 -7.45 -13.24 4.07
N ASP A 73 -7.98 -14.14 4.91
CA ASP A 73 -7.43 -14.41 6.25
C ASP A 73 -6.10 -15.18 6.19
N ARG A 74 -5.71 -15.65 5.01
CA ARG A 74 -4.39 -16.24 4.74
C ARG A 74 -3.35 -15.24 4.25
N LEU A 75 -3.70 -13.95 4.14
CA LEU A 75 -2.81 -12.89 3.72
C LEU A 75 -2.44 -12.00 4.91
N GLU A 76 -1.18 -12.06 5.31
CA GLU A 76 -0.61 -11.29 6.41
C GLU A 76 0.38 -10.27 5.82
N ILE A 77 0.05 -8.99 5.86
CA ILE A 77 0.89 -7.89 5.35
C ILE A 77 1.21 -6.96 6.50
N ASP A 78 2.50 -6.72 6.75
CA ASP A 78 2.90 -5.71 7.73
C ASP A 78 2.42 -4.32 7.31
N GLU A 79 2.05 -3.50 8.28
CA GLU A 79 1.47 -2.16 8.01
C GLU A 79 2.44 -1.19 7.34
N THR A 80 3.74 -1.46 7.39
CA THR A 80 4.80 -0.66 6.74
C THR A 80 5.08 -1.11 5.31
N ALA A 81 4.54 -2.26 4.88
CA ALA A 81 4.77 -2.79 3.54
C ALA A 81 3.94 -2.04 2.48
N ASP A 82 4.53 -1.82 1.30
CA ASP A 82 3.88 -1.16 0.16
C ASP A 82 3.72 -2.15 -1.01
N VAL A 83 2.58 -2.86 -1.02
CA VAL A 83 2.29 -3.92 -1.99
C VAL A 83 0.91 -3.74 -2.67
N PHE A 84 0.48 -2.50 -2.82
CA PHE A 84 -0.90 -2.16 -3.23
C PHE A 84 -1.27 -2.58 -4.66
N THR A 85 -0.29 -2.78 -5.55
CA THR A 85 -0.55 -3.19 -6.94
C THR A 85 -0.35 -4.68 -7.17
N CYS A 86 -0.23 -5.47 -6.09
CA CYS A 86 0.01 -6.90 -6.19
C CYS A 86 -1.26 -7.70 -6.41
N PHE A 87 -1.12 -8.81 -7.11
CA PHE A 87 -2.10 -9.88 -7.17
C PHE A 87 -1.70 -11.01 -6.21
N PHE A 88 -2.62 -11.40 -5.34
CA PHE A 88 -2.41 -12.47 -4.36
C PHE A 88 -3.35 -13.63 -4.66
N ASN A 89 -2.81 -14.86 -4.68
CA ASN A 89 -3.62 -16.07 -4.66
C ASN A 89 -3.29 -16.86 -3.39
N THR A 90 -4.27 -17.01 -2.50
CA THR A 90 -4.14 -17.65 -1.18
C THR A 90 -4.89 -18.97 -1.08
N ASN A 91 -5.29 -19.59 -2.19
CA ASN A 91 -6.12 -20.82 -2.19
C ASN A 91 -5.44 -22.00 -1.49
N SER A 92 -4.13 -22.19 -1.69
CA SER A 92 -3.41 -23.38 -1.21
C SER A 92 -2.26 -23.06 -0.25
N GLY A 93 -2.19 -21.83 0.28
CA GLY A 93 -1.14 -21.44 1.21
C GLY A 93 -1.35 -20.05 1.77
N ARG A 94 -0.57 -19.74 2.81
CA ARG A 94 -0.49 -18.41 3.41
C ARG A 94 0.53 -17.56 2.70
N ILE A 95 0.31 -16.27 2.67
CA ILE A 95 1.27 -15.28 2.20
C ILE A 95 1.58 -14.34 3.35
N ARG A 96 2.85 -14.26 3.77
CA ARG A 96 3.33 -13.34 4.80
C ARG A 96 4.33 -12.39 4.20
N ILE A 97 4.17 -11.09 4.50
CA ILE A 97 5.02 -10.01 3.99
C ILE A 97 5.49 -9.17 5.16
N GLY A 98 6.81 -9.11 5.32
CA GLY A 98 7.48 -8.39 6.41
C GLY A 98 7.57 -6.88 6.21
N GLN A 99 8.12 -6.24 7.22
CA GLN A 99 8.23 -4.78 7.35
C GLN A 99 9.01 -4.17 6.19
N TYR A 100 8.58 -2.96 5.75
CA TYR A 100 9.25 -2.16 4.73
C TYR A 100 9.44 -2.86 3.37
N THR A 101 8.83 -4.02 3.16
CA THR A 101 8.81 -4.70 1.87
C THR A 101 7.95 -3.91 0.90
N PHE A 102 8.43 -3.75 -0.33
CA PHE A 102 7.70 -2.98 -1.33
C PHE A 102 7.73 -3.65 -2.70
N ALA A 103 6.68 -3.40 -3.46
CA ALA A 103 6.48 -3.98 -4.78
C ALA A 103 6.35 -2.90 -5.86
N GLY A 104 6.88 -3.21 -7.04
CA GLY A 104 6.56 -2.52 -8.27
C GLY A 104 5.16 -2.88 -8.79
N SER A 105 4.82 -2.44 -9.99
CA SER A 105 3.54 -2.74 -10.64
C SER A 105 3.46 -4.21 -11.08
N ASP A 106 2.25 -4.78 -11.09
CA ASP A 106 1.93 -6.09 -11.67
C ASP A 106 2.70 -7.27 -11.06
N VAL A 107 3.04 -7.19 -9.78
CA VAL A 107 3.65 -8.30 -9.03
C VAL A 107 2.59 -9.33 -8.67
N SER A 108 2.90 -10.63 -8.83
CA SER A 108 2.01 -11.72 -8.50
C SER A 108 2.62 -12.67 -7.47
N LEU A 109 1.92 -12.89 -6.37
CA LEU A 109 2.29 -13.82 -5.30
C LEU A 109 1.27 -14.96 -5.29
N LEU A 110 1.66 -16.13 -5.77
CA LEU A 110 0.74 -17.21 -6.09
C LEU A 110 0.98 -18.41 -5.16
N ALA A 111 0.25 -18.43 -4.05
CA ALA A 111 0.19 -19.54 -3.10
C ALA A 111 -1.00 -20.50 -3.39
N GLY A 112 -1.52 -20.48 -4.61
CA GLY A 112 -2.55 -21.38 -5.08
C GLY A 112 -1.99 -22.37 -6.11
N SER A 113 -2.38 -23.65 -6.00
CA SER A 113 -1.94 -24.69 -6.93
C SER A 113 -2.94 -25.82 -7.05
N HIS A 114 -2.83 -26.59 -8.11
CA HIS A 114 -3.56 -27.84 -8.35
C HIS A 114 -2.59 -29.02 -8.35
N ASP A 115 -3.12 -30.24 -8.09
CA ASP A 115 -2.32 -31.45 -8.22
C ASP A 115 -1.99 -31.73 -9.72
N PRO A 116 -0.74 -31.62 -10.14
CA PRO A 116 -0.36 -31.81 -11.55
C PRO A 116 -0.50 -33.28 -12.02
N ASN A 117 -0.58 -34.22 -11.09
CA ASN A 117 -0.71 -35.67 -11.42
C ASN A 117 -2.13 -36.07 -11.76
N LEU A 118 -3.13 -35.24 -11.45
CA LEU A 118 -4.51 -35.47 -11.83
C LEU A 118 -4.76 -35.01 -13.28
N THR A 119 -5.84 -35.49 -13.88
CA THR A 119 -6.21 -35.16 -15.26
C THR A 119 -7.68 -34.72 -15.37
N GLY A 120 -7.99 -33.97 -16.44
CA GLY A 120 -9.34 -33.55 -16.79
C GLY A 120 -10.04 -32.78 -15.66
N TYR A 121 -11.28 -33.18 -15.38
CA TYR A 121 -12.11 -32.57 -14.35
C TYR A 121 -11.48 -32.61 -12.96
N LEU A 122 -10.86 -33.72 -12.59
CA LEU A 122 -10.22 -33.84 -11.26
C LEU A 122 -9.08 -32.85 -11.07
N ARG A 123 -8.24 -32.61 -12.09
CA ARG A 123 -7.18 -31.58 -12.01
C ARG A 123 -7.76 -30.18 -11.82
N ARG A 124 -8.86 -29.89 -12.51
CA ARG A 124 -9.49 -28.57 -12.44
C ARG A 124 -10.10 -28.30 -11.06
N ASP A 125 -10.71 -29.29 -10.44
CA ASP A 125 -11.49 -29.13 -9.21
C ASP A 125 -10.72 -29.51 -7.94
N ALA A 126 -9.61 -30.27 -8.07
CA ALA A 126 -8.77 -30.63 -6.94
C ALA A 126 -7.68 -29.58 -6.72
N GLU A 127 -8.05 -28.46 -6.12
CA GLU A 127 -7.09 -27.50 -5.59
C GLU A 127 -6.35 -28.13 -4.39
N LEU A 128 -5.05 -27.87 -4.29
CA LEU A 128 -4.29 -28.22 -3.08
C LEU A 128 -4.80 -27.34 -1.93
N SER A 129 -5.14 -27.94 -0.81
CA SER A 129 -5.67 -27.20 0.34
C SER A 129 -4.59 -26.46 1.13
N GLU A 130 -3.33 -26.94 1.07
CA GLU A 130 -2.21 -26.45 1.86
C GLU A 130 -0.86 -26.73 1.15
N GLY A 131 0.23 -26.17 1.69
CA GLY A 131 1.60 -26.50 1.28
C GLY A 131 2.22 -25.57 0.25
N CYS A 132 1.55 -24.46 -0.09
CA CYS A 132 2.05 -23.47 -1.04
C CYS A 132 2.39 -22.13 -0.37
N ASP A 133 2.79 -22.13 0.91
CA ASP A 133 3.08 -20.93 1.65
C ASP A 133 4.18 -20.08 1.01
N ILE A 134 3.99 -18.75 1.04
CA ILE A 134 5.00 -17.77 0.64
C ILE A 134 5.34 -16.91 1.85
N THR A 135 6.61 -16.88 2.22
CA THR A 135 7.11 -16.00 3.28
C THR A 135 8.12 -15.02 2.69
N ILE A 136 7.82 -13.73 2.85
CA ILE A 136 8.68 -12.64 2.40
C ILE A 136 9.15 -11.87 3.62
N GLY A 137 10.45 -11.73 3.77
CA GLY A 137 11.11 -11.04 4.87
C GLY A 137 10.92 -9.52 4.84
N ASN A 138 11.73 -8.84 5.64
CA ASN A 138 11.69 -7.40 5.78
C ASN A 138 12.54 -6.71 4.70
N GLY A 139 12.12 -5.51 4.25
CA GLY A 139 12.88 -4.68 3.32
C GLY A 139 13.05 -5.29 1.93
N VAL A 140 12.28 -6.29 1.55
CA VAL A 140 12.38 -6.95 0.25
C VAL A 140 11.87 -6.04 -0.86
N TRP A 141 12.60 -5.97 -1.96
CA TRP A 141 12.15 -5.31 -3.17
C TRP A 141 11.65 -6.33 -4.21
N LEU A 142 10.35 -6.34 -4.44
CA LEU A 142 9.70 -7.09 -5.52
C LEU A 142 9.56 -6.17 -6.73
N ALA A 143 10.44 -6.31 -7.72
CA ALA A 143 10.40 -5.42 -8.89
C ALA A 143 9.24 -5.76 -9.84
N SER A 144 8.85 -4.79 -10.66
CA SER A 144 7.64 -4.86 -11.50
C SER A 144 7.55 -6.13 -12.33
N GLY A 145 6.36 -6.72 -12.36
CA GLY A 145 6.04 -7.91 -13.15
C GLY A 145 6.71 -9.21 -12.66
N CYS A 146 7.36 -9.23 -11.49
CA CYS A 146 7.88 -10.49 -10.97
C CYS A 146 6.74 -11.38 -10.46
N ILE A 147 6.96 -12.70 -10.53
CA ILE A 147 6.01 -13.72 -10.09
C ILE A 147 6.70 -14.61 -9.06
N VAL A 148 6.06 -14.78 -7.91
CA VAL A 148 6.52 -15.69 -6.85
C VAL A 148 5.54 -16.85 -6.73
N LEU A 149 6.02 -18.07 -6.90
CA LEU A 149 5.23 -19.29 -6.82
C LEU A 149 5.53 -20.01 -5.50
N GLY A 150 4.49 -20.27 -4.71
CA GLY A 150 4.63 -21.02 -3.46
C GLY A 150 4.81 -22.54 -3.69
N PRO A 151 5.46 -23.27 -2.75
CA PRO A 151 6.07 -22.71 -1.54
C PRO A 151 7.37 -21.96 -1.82
N CYS A 152 7.62 -20.86 -1.11
CA CYS A 152 8.82 -20.06 -1.31
C CYS A 152 9.16 -19.22 -0.08
N GLU A 153 10.46 -19.03 0.18
CA GLU A 153 10.94 -18.14 1.23
C GLU A 153 11.89 -17.10 0.61
N ILE A 154 11.64 -15.81 0.90
CA ILE A 154 12.49 -14.71 0.45
C ILE A 154 13.01 -14.00 1.69
N GLY A 155 14.32 -14.04 1.88
CA GLY A 155 15.00 -13.46 3.04
C GLY A 155 15.04 -11.94 3.01
N ASP A 156 15.33 -11.35 4.17
CA ASP A 156 15.36 -9.91 4.39
C ASP A 156 16.23 -9.16 3.37
N ASN A 157 15.78 -7.99 2.94
CA ASN A 157 16.48 -7.11 2.02
C ASN A 157 16.87 -7.76 0.66
N ALA A 158 16.25 -8.87 0.29
CA ALA A 158 16.45 -9.47 -1.02
C ALA A 158 15.77 -8.62 -2.12
N VAL A 159 16.24 -8.79 -3.34
CA VAL A 159 15.66 -8.17 -4.53
C VAL A 159 15.25 -9.24 -5.52
N ILE A 160 13.99 -9.24 -5.91
CA ILE A 160 13.48 -10.02 -7.03
C ILE A 160 13.36 -9.08 -8.23
N ALA A 161 14.18 -9.31 -9.24
CA ALA A 161 14.27 -8.44 -10.40
C ALA A 161 12.98 -8.42 -11.24
N ALA A 162 12.82 -7.36 -12.03
CA ALA A 162 11.63 -7.19 -12.87
C ALA A 162 11.45 -8.38 -13.83
N GLY A 163 10.20 -8.87 -13.92
CA GLY A 163 9.83 -10.01 -14.76
C GLY A 163 10.44 -11.37 -14.34
N ALA A 164 11.10 -11.46 -13.19
CA ALA A 164 11.63 -12.72 -12.69
C ALA A 164 10.50 -13.66 -12.20
N VAL A 165 10.70 -14.97 -12.36
CA VAL A 165 9.77 -15.99 -11.87
C VAL A 165 10.48 -16.85 -10.83
N VAL A 166 10.12 -16.65 -9.57
CA VAL A 166 10.63 -17.47 -8.46
C VAL A 166 9.85 -18.79 -8.43
N ALA A 167 10.54 -19.89 -8.67
CA ALA A 167 9.94 -21.23 -8.76
C ALA A 167 9.58 -21.77 -7.36
N PRO A 168 8.61 -22.70 -7.27
CA PRO A 168 8.28 -23.37 -6.02
C PRO A 168 9.49 -24.06 -5.40
N GLY A 169 9.58 -24.04 -4.07
CA GLY A 169 10.69 -24.61 -3.30
C GLY A 169 11.93 -23.75 -3.26
N THR A 170 11.91 -22.55 -3.84
CA THR A 170 13.06 -21.63 -3.81
C THR A 170 13.20 -20.98 -2.44
N VAL A 171 14.41 -20.97 -1.91
CA VAL A 171 14.80 -20.16 -0.75
C VAL A 171 15.77 -19.09 -1.24
N VAL A 172 15.34 -17.85 -1.20
CA VAL A 172 16.16 -16.68 -1.56
C VAL A 172 16.86 -16.17 -0.29
N PRO A 173 18.20 -16.21 -0.23
CA PRO A 173 18.91 -15.72 0.94
C PRO A 173 18.74 -14.20 1.15
N ALA A 174 18.89 -13.76 2.40
CA ALA A 174 18.88 -12.33 2.72
C ALA A 174 19.94 -11.57 1.90
N GLY A 175 19.56 -10.39 1.40
CA GLY A 175 20.40 -9.51 0.59
C GLY A 175 20.77 -10.06 -0.80
N ALA A 176 20.17 -11.17 -1.25
CA ALA A 176 20.43 -11.71 -2.57
C ALA A 176 19.60 -11.02 -3.65
N VAL A 177 20.14 -10.90 -4.85
CA VAL A 177 19.43 -10.43 -6.05
C VAL A 177 19.12 -11.62 -6.94
N TYR A 178 17.85 -11.88 -7.18
CA TYR A 178 17.37 -12.98 -8.03
C TYR A 178 16.76 -12.44 -9.32
N ALA A 179 17.11 -13.01 -10.45
CA ALA A 179 16.60 -12.62 -11.76
C ALA A 179 16.41 -13.82 -12.69
N GLY A 180 15.60 -13.63 -13.74
CA GLY A 180 15.37 -14.61 -14.81
C GLY A 180 14.18 -15.53 -14.58
N ILE A 181 14.00 -16.49 -15.49
CA ILE A 181 12.92 -17.51 -15.50
C ILE A 181 13.55 -18.88 -15.77
N PRO A 182 13.64 -19.80 -14.77
CA PRO A 182 13.39 -19.54 -13.35
C PRO A 182 14.41 -18.58 -12.74
N ALA A 183 13.99 -17.83 -11.73
CA ALA A 183 14.85 -16.87 -11.05
C ALA A 183 16.01 -17.59 -10.33
N LYS A 184 17.21 -17.02 -10.47
CA LYS A 184 18.44 -17.48 -9.80
C LYS A 184 19.21 -16.30 -9.25
N GLU A 185 20.02 -16.56 -8.26
CA GLU A 185 20.94 -15.56 -7.70
C GLU A 185 21.90 -15.07 -8.79
N ILE A 186 21.94 -13.75 -8.99
CA ILE A 186 22.86 -13.09 -9.93
C ILE A 186 23.89 -12.22 -9.21
N SER A 187 23.58 -11.76 -7.99
CA SER A 187 24.49 -10.98 -7.16
C SER A 187 24.02 -10.96 -5.71
N ARG A 188 24.85 -10.41 -4.84
CA ARG A 188 24.51 -10.05 -3.47
C ARG A 188 24.70 -8.56 -3.24
N LEU A 189 23.82 -8.00 -2.41
CA LEU A 189 23.90 -6.60 -2.03
C LEU A 189 24.91 -6.42 -0.89
N GLU A 190 25.69 -5.37 -0.99
CA GLU A 190 26.41 -4.83 0.16
C GLU A 190 25.43 -3.92 0.90
N LEU A 191 24.75 -4.50 1.91
CA LEU A 191 23.69 -3.80 2.64
C LEU A 191 24.33 -2.75 3.55
N THR A 192 23.98 -1.51 3.30
CA THR A 192 24.25 -0.39 4.22
C THR A 192 22.98 -0.10 4.99
N GLY A 193 22.98 -0.36 6.30
CA GLY A 193 21.81 -0.11 7.16
C GLY A 193 21.58 1.38 7.39
N SER A 194 20.36 1.72 7.82
CA SER A 194 20.04 3.08 8.28
C SER A 194 20.92 3.55 9.44
N ASP A 195 21.45 2.61 10.21
CA ASP A 195 22.31 2.85 11.39
C ASP A 195 23.79 3.03 11.02
N GLY A 196 24.15 2.92 9.73
CA GLY A 196 25.52 3.02 9.23
C GLY A 196 25.59 3.43 7.77
N ALA A 197 24.49 3.94 7.18
CA ALA A 197 24.51 4.46 5.82
C ALA A 197 25.58 5.55 5.71
N GLU A 198 26.55 5.35 4.82
CA GLU A 198 27.55 6.37 4.54
C GLU A 198 26.85 7.68 4.15
N ALA A 199 27.30 8.76 4.72
CA ALA A 199 26.72 10.10 4.51
C ALA A 199 26.40 10.47 3.05
N PRO A 200 27.16 10.06 2.03
CA PRO A 200 26.85 10.31 0.62
C PRO A 200 25.52 9.72 0.15
N ALA A 201 25.20 8.47 0.51
CA ALA A 201 23.97 7.80 0.06
C ALA A 201 22.70 8.43 0.66
N VAL A 202 22.78 8.86 1.92
CA VAL A 202 21.70 9.61 2.58
C VAL A 202 21.55 10.99 1.95
N MET A 203 22.65 11.65 1.61
CA MET A 203 22.65 12.97 0.96
C MET A 203 21.99 12.92 -0.42
N ASP A 204 22.35 11.96 -1.26
CA ASP A 204 21.73 11.75 -2.57
C ASP A 204 20.23 11.45 -2.44
N ALA A 205 19.83 10.68 -1.44
CA ALA A 205 18.43 10.38 -1.17
C ALA A 205 17.65 11.61 -0.72
N LEU A 206 18.23 12.44 0.16
CA LEU A 206 17.63 13.70 0.60
C LEU A 206 17.46 14.67 -0.57
N GLU A 207 18.47 14.84 -1.42
CA GLU A 207 18.39 15.73 -2.59
C GLU A 207 17.30 15.29 -3.57
N ARG A 208 17.21 13.99 -3.88
CA ARG A 208 16.16 13.45 -4.75
C ARG A 208 14.75 13.60 -4.16
N ASN A 209 14.62 13.64 -2.84
CA ASN A 209 13.33 13.75 -2.14
C ASN A 209 13.04 15.18 -1.63
N GLY A 210 13.71 16.19 -2.14
CA GLY A 210 13.45 17.58 -1.76
C GLY A 210 13.86 17.94 -0.33
N GLY A 211 14.83 17.24 0.25
CA GLY A 211 15.42 17.55 1.55
C GLY A 211 14.81 16.81 2.74
N ILE A 212 13.79 15.95 2.54
CA ILE A 212 13.19 15.12 3.60
C ILE A 212 13.14 13.66 3.16
N LEU A 213 13.68 12.78 4.00
CA LEU A 213 13.66 11.32 3.80
C LEU A 213 12.93 10.67 4.97
N PHE A 214 11.74 10.13 4.72
CA PHE A 214 10.95 9.43 5.73
C PHE A 214 11.56 8.06 6.03
N THR A 215 11.83 7.77 7.31
CA THR A 215 12.59 6.60 7.75
C THR A 215 11.76 5.55 8.50
N GLY A 216 10.65 5.93 9.12
CA GLY A 216 9.80 4.98 9.82
C GLY A 216 8.45 5.55 10.24
N GLY A 217 7.49 4.68 10.50
CA GLY A 217 6.16 5.07 10.97
C GLY A 217 5.24 5.71 9.93
N TRP A 218 5.62 5.67 8.66
CA TRP A 218 4.86 6.26 7.56
C TRP A 218 4.44 5.19 6.56
N THR A 219 3.17 5.23 6.17
CA THR A 219 2.68 4.44 5.05
C THR A 219 2.43 5.34 3.85
N SER A 220 2.95 4.95 2.70
CA SER A 220 2.73 5.67 1.45
C SER A 220 1.30 5.42 0.95
N LYS A 221 0.57 6.48 0.60
CA LYS A 221 -0.65 6.37 -0.20
C LYS A 221 -0.60 7.34 -1.36
N SER A 222 -0.53 6.80 -2.56
CA SER A 222 -0.72 7.57 -3.80
C SER A 222 -2.22 7.83 -3.98
N THR A 223 -2.75 8.82 -3.28
CA THR A 223 -4.19 9.11 -3.33
C THR A 223 -4.57 10.14 -4.39
N GLY A 224 -3.59 10.79 -5.03
CA GLY A 224 -3.86 11.91 -5.96
C GLY A 224 -4.63 13.08 -5.32
N ILE A 225 -4.65 13.15 -4.00
CA ILE A 225 -5.43 14.10 -3.19
C ILE A 225 -4.57 15.30 -2.80
N LEU A 226 -3.27 15.05 -2.55
CA LEU A 226 -2.28 16.08 -2.25
C LEU A 226 -1.46 16.42 -3.50
N SER A 227 -0.93 17.64 -3.54
CA SER A 227 -0.08 18.08 -4.66
C SER A 227 1.24 17.31 -4.76
N HIS A 228 1.68 16.75 -3.63
CA HIS A 228 2.86 15.88 -3.52
C HIS A 228 2.47 14.51 -2.98
N PRO A 229 3.31 13.47 -3.16
CA PRO A 229 3.03 12.14 -2.62
C PRO A 229 2.77 12.19 -1.11
N GLY A 230 1.56 11.85 -0.72
CA GLY A 230 1.15 11.84 0.68
C GLY A 230 1.56 10.56 1.39
N ARG A 231 1.84 10.68 2.69
CA ARG A 231 2.12 9.57 3.58
C ARG A 231 1.18 9.59 4.76
N PHE A 232 0.73 8.44 5.21
CA PHE A 232 -0.07 8.35 6.42
C PHE A 232 0.84 8.26 7.63
N LEU A 233 0.59 9.13 8.61
CA LEU A 233 1.17 9.02 9.94
C LEU A 233 0.16 8.29 10.84
N LYS A 234 0.54 7.11 11.33
CA LYS A 234 -0.24 6.35 12.31
C LYS A 234 0.47 6.41 13.65
N GLY A 235 0.12 7.43 14.43
CA GLY A 235 0.75 7.69 15.73
C GLY A 235 2.08 8.43 15.61
N GLU A 236 3.17 7.74 15.39
CA GLU A 236 4.51 8.33 15.32
C GLU A 236 5.23 7.95 14.02
N GLY A 237 6.09 8.82 13.52
CA GLY A 237 6.95 8.59 12.36
C GLY A 237 8.24 9.39 12.46
N ALA A 238 9.29 8.93 11.78
CA ALA A 238 10.59 9.58 11.76
C ALA A 238 10.98 10.00 10.33
N ALA A 239 11.78 11.04 10.22
CA ALA A 239 12.38 11.47 8.97
C ALA A 239 13.78 12.04 9.20
N LEU A 240 14.66 11.86 8.23
CA LEU A 240 15.93 12.57 8.14
C LEU A 240 15.73 13.84 7.31
N THR A 241 16.29 14.96 7.75
CA THR A 241 16.20 16.24 7.02
C THR A 241 17.40 17.13 7.27
N ARG A 242 17.63 18.05 6.34
CA ARG A 242 18.52 19.22 6.49
C ARG A 242 17.74 20.53 6.45
N LEU A 243 16.44 20.45 6.25
CA LEU A 243 15.59 21.63 6.16
C LEU A 243 15.34 22.19 7.56
N ASN A 244 15.46 23.49 7.71
CA ASN A 244 15.05 24.21 8.93
C ASN A 244 13.57 24.65 8.85
N ARG A 245 12.93 24.52 7.71
CA ARG A 245 11.50 24.77 7.47
C ARG A 245 10.98 23.77 6.46
N ALA A 246 9.71 23.44 6.59
CA ALA A 246 9.03 22.60 5.63
C ALA A 246 7.59 23.10 5.41
N THR A 247 7.05 22.73 4.25
CA THR A 247 5.64 22.86 3.99
C THR A 247 4.94 21.56 4.36
N VAL A 248 3.95 21.65 5.23
CA VAL A 248 3.07 20.54 5.59
C VAL A 248 1.74 20.75 4.88
N GLU A 249 1.46 19.87 3.93
CA GLU A 249 0.15 19.77 3.28
C GLU A 249 -0.58 18.56 3.88
N TYR A 250 -1.84 18.74 4.27
CA TYR A 250 -2.54 17.67 4.96
C TYR A 250 -3.99 17.51 4.49
N ARG A 251 -4.50 16.30 4.69
CA ARG A 251 -5.92 15.99 4.62
C ARG A 251 -6.30 15.15 5.83
N MET A 252 -7.36 15.55 6.51
CA MET A 252 -7.90 14.84 7.67
C MET A 252 -9.20 14.13 7.30
N LYS A 253 -9.39 12.96 7.90
CA LYS A 253 -10.64 12.21 7.87
C LYS A 253 -11.07 11.94 9.30
N ASP A 254 -12.35 12.08 9.54
CA ASP A 254 -12.99 11.80 10.84
C ASP A 254 -12.58 12.76 11.98
N ALA A 255 -11.95 13.92 11.66
CA ALA A 255 -11.59 14.95 12.63
C ALA A 255 -11.64 16.35 12.00
N GLU A 256 -12.10 17.34 12.76
CA GLU A 256 -12.07 18.76 12.35
C GLU A 256 -10.78 19.46 12.80
N LYS A 257 -10.07 18.87 13.74
CA LYS A 257 -8.82 19.39 14.30
C LYS A 257 -7.91 18.24 14.70
N ALA A 258 -6.62 18.34 14.40
CA ALA A 258 -5.59 17.45 14.90
C ALA A 258 -4.35 18.26 15.34
N GLU A 259 -3.61 17.72 16.28
CA GLU A 259 -2.35 18.29 16.74
C GLU A 259 -1.19 17.38 16.35
N LEU A 260 -0.23 17.94 15.61
CA LEU A 260 1.00 17.30 15.21
C LEU A 260 2.16 17.88 16.02
N LEU A 261 2.87 17.04 16.74
CA LEU A 261 4.10 17.37 17.42
C LEU A 261 5.27 16.96 16.54
N ILE A 262 6.21 17.87 16.30
CA ILE A 262 7.46 17.60 15.60
C ILE A 262 8.58 17.81 16.61
N THR A 263 9.40 16.80 16.85
CA THR A 263 10.52 16.85 17.79
C THR A 263 11.84 16.62 17.09
N GLY A 264 12.88 17.27 17.54
CA GLY A 264 14.24 17.13 17.02
C GLY A 264 15.24 17.76 17.98
N PRO A 265 16.53 17.80 17.63
CA PRO A 265 17.56 18.40 18.48
C PRO A 265 17.32 19.87 18.83
N GLY A 266 16.62 20.61 17.97
CA GLY A 266 16.23 22.01 18.17
C GLY A 266 15.02 22.19 19.09
N GLY A 267 14.47 21.13 19.69
CA GLY A 267 13.33 21.17 20.59
C GLY A 267 12.05 20.57 20.01
N GLU A 268 10.92 21.19 20.34
CA GLU A 268 9.59 20.74 19.96
C GLU A 268 8.85 21.84 19.20
N GLN A 269 8.18 21.44 18.13
CA GLN A 269 7.26 22.29 17.37
C GLN A 269 5.87 21.65 17.36
N ARG A 270 4.86 22.42 17.79
CA ARG A 270 3.47 21.98 17.70
C ARG A 270 2.77 22.66 16.54
N LEU A 271 2.10 21.88 15.74
CA LEU A 271 1.32 22.34 14.61
C LEU A 271 -0.13 21.92 14.78
N VAL A 272 -1.03 22.89 14.71
CA VAL A 272 -2.48 22.65 14.78
C VAL A 272 -3.01 22.60 13.36
N LEU A 273 -3.54 21.44 12.98
CA LEU A 273 -4.21 21.20 11.70
C LEU A 273 -5.70 21.41 11.88
N THR A 274 -6.32 22.24 11.06
CA THR A 274 -7.76 22.59 11.17
C THR A 274 -8.45 22.46 9.83
N GLY A 275 -9.69 21.92 9.85
CA GLY A 275 -10.47 21.66 8.64
C GLY A 275 -10.09 20.35 7.96
N ALA A 276 -10.83 19.99 6.92
CA ALA A 276 -10.66 18.72 6.23
C ALA A 276 -9.35 18.61 5.44
N GLU A 277 -8.80 19.74 5.00
CA GLU A 277 -7.53 19.82 4.27
C GLU A 277 -6.89 21.19 4.45
N GLY A 278 -5.57 21.26 4.29
CA GLY A 278 -4.83 22.52 4.39
C GLY A 278 -3.36 22.37 4.02
N LYS A 279 -2.70 23.53 3.99
CA LYS A 279 -1.28 23.67 3.71
C LYS A 279 -0.72 24.75 4.61
N THR A 280 0.40 24.46 5.26
CA THR A 280 1.06 25.42 6.16
C THR A 280 2.56 25.24 6.15
N GLU A 281 3.30 26.34 6.28
CA GLU A 281 4.74 26.30 6.51
C GLU A 281 5.01 26.22 8.02
N THR A 282 5.96 25.42 8.39
CA THR A 282 6.38 25.26 9.79
C THR A 282 7.91 25.22 9.90
N PRO A 283 8.50 25.85 10.93
CA PRO A 283 9.89 25.59 11.25
C PRO A 283 10.06 24.14 11.70
N LEU A 284 11.20 23.55 11.34
CA LEU A 284 11.59 22.24 11.83
C LEU A 284 12.58 22.40 13.00
N PRO A 285 12.51 21.55 14.03
CA PRO A 285 13.38 21.64 15.20
C PRO A 285 14.79 21.09 14.92
N VAL A 286 15.51 21.73 14.00
CA VAL A 286 16.85 21.40 13.54
C VAL A 286 17.81 22.47 14.04
N LEU A 287 18.98 22.08 14.55
CA LEU A 287 19.97 23.00 15.10
C LEU A 287 21.06 23.39 14.11
N THR A 288 21.33 22.56 13.11
CA THR A 288 22.46 22.71 12.17
C THR A 288 22.02 22.37 10.76
N ASP A 289 22.87 22.70 9.78
CA ASP A 289 22.68 22.31 8.38
C ASP A 289 23.07 20.85 8.10
N GLU A 290 23.38 20.09 9.15
CA GLU A 290 23.67 18.66 9.06
C GLU A 290 22.39 17.83 8.98
N VAL A 291 22.52 16.60 8.45
CA VAL A 291 21.41 15.65 8.41
C VAL A 291 20.96 15.32 9.82
N THR A 292 19.71 15.59 10.11
CA THR A 292 19.12 15.46 11.44
C THR A 292 17.87 14.59 11.38
N GLU A 293 17.74 13.68 12.35
CA GLU A 293 16.49 12.96 12.55
C GLU A 293 15.49 13.86 13.27
N ILE A 294 14.29 13.94 12.70
CA ILE A 294 13.13 14.56 13.35
C ILE A 294 12.02 13.53 13.44
N ARG A 295 11.18 13.66 14.48
CA ARG A 295 10.06 12.77 14.74
C ARG A 295 8.76 13.53 14.69
N PHE A 296 7.76 12.88 14.09
CA PHE A 296 6.41 13.38 14.00
C PHE A 296 5.52 12.50 14.88
N ARG A 297 4.71 13.15 15.70
CA ARG A 297 3.76 12.46 16.57
C ARG A 297 2.39 13.11 16.49
N LEU A 298 1.39 12.31 16.16
CA LEU A 298 0.02 12.77 16.18
C LEU A 298 -0.52 12.71 17.62
N LEU A 299 -0.83 13.87 18.20
CA LEU A 299 -1.35 13.96 19.58
C LEU A 299 -2.87 13.74 19.65
N THR A 300 -3.54 13.63 18.52
CA THR A 300 -4.98 13.34 18.40
C THR A 300 -5.15 11.89 17.92
N PRO A 301 -5.33 10.92 18.83
CA PRO A 301 -5.23 9.48 18.49
C PRO A 301 -6.30 8.99 17.50
N GLU A 302 -7.45 9.67 17.48
CA GLU A 302 -8.59 9.29 16.63
C GLU A 302 -8.53 9.89 15.23
N ALA A 303 -7.67 10.89 15.02
CA ALA A 303 -7.54 11.55 13.74
C ALA A 303 -6.72 10.71 12.75
N LYS A 304 -7.28 10.51 11.56
CA LYS A 304 -6.54 9.96 10.42
C LYS A 304 -6.04 11.11 9.57
N VAL A 305 -4.74 11.35 9.58
CA VAL A 305 -4.11 12.47 8.89
C VAL A 305 -3.21 11.96 7.77
N LEU A 306 -3.53 12.36 6.55
CA LEU A 306 -2.65 12.20 5.40
C LEU A 306 -1.77 13.46 5.32
N LEU A 307 -0.49 13.28 5.37
CA LEU A 307 0.50 14.37 5.32
C LEU A 307 1.37 14.24 4.07
N SER A 308 1.69 15.38 3.49
CA SER A 308 2.84 15.55 2.61
C SER A 308 3.73 16.63 3.22
N VAL A 309 5.01 16.33 3.37
CA VAL A 309 6.00 17.26 3.95
C VAL A 309 7.11 17.43 2.94
N TYR A 310 7.43 18.68 2.57
CA TYR A 310 8.42 19.01 1.55
C TYR A 310 8.99 20.42 1.74
#